data_6d649f1a3dec540bedc127de255b34e6
#
_entry.id   6d649f1a3dec540bedc127de255b34e6
#
_cell.length_a   1.000
_cell.length_b   1.000
_cell.length_c   1.000
_cell.angle_alpha   90.00
_cell.angle_beta   90.00
_cell.angle_gamma   90.00
#
_symmetry.space_group_name_H-M   'P 1'
#
loop_
_entity.id
_entity.type
_entity.pdbx_description
1 polymer ?
#
loop_
_entity_poly.entity_id
_entity_poly.type
_entity_poly.pdbx_seq_one_letter_code
_entity_poly.pdbx_strand_id
1 'polypeptide(L)'
;MINGNLPFIGASDSNNGITAFIANTNASLDRNVLGVNYNGSVVENFYHPYECLFSDDVKRLKIKSERAGKYAYLFLKTVILKQKSKYQYGYKFNAERMKKQKILLPVNTDNQPDWENIERYMQQIELEKIVCYLKSKHYS
;
A
#
# COMPACT_ATOMS: atom_id res chain seq x y z
N MET A 1 -8.61 23.19 5.45
CA MET A 1 -8.62 21.97 6.29
C MET A 1 -8.73 22.38 7.76
N ILE A 2 -9.58 21.70 8.49
CA ILE A 2 -9.79 21.95 9.93
C ILE A 2 -9.04 20.87 10.70
N ASN A 3 -8.23 21.26 11.66
CA ASN A 3 -7.47 20.31 12.49
C ASN A 3 -8.39 19.31 13.19
N GLY A 4 -8.01 18.05 13.21
CA GLY A 4 -8.80 16.96 13.79
C GLY A 4 -8.01 15.68 13.94
N ASN A 5 -8.70 14.54 14.00
CA ASN A 5 -8.10 13.24 14.27
C ASN A 5 -8.08 12.29 13.06
N LEU A 6 -8.65 12.72 11.94
CA LEU A 6 -8.74 11.88 10.74
C LEU A 6 -7.48 12.07 9.88
N PRO A 7 -6.71 11.00 9.61
CA PRO A 7 -5.50 11.13 8.78
C PRO A 7 -5.83 11.62 7.37
N PHE A 8 -5.02 12.54 6.87
CA PHE A 8 -5.06 13.01 5.49
C PHE A 8 -3.81 12.53 4.76
N ILE A 9 -4.02 11.78 3.69
CA ILE A 9 -2.95 11.12 2.93
C ILE A 9 -2.57 11.98 1.72
N GLY A 10 -1.30 12.36 1.68
CA GLY A 10 -0.71 13.10 0.57
C GLY A 10 0.38 12.28 -0.13
N ALA A 11 0.89 12.81 -1.24
CA ALA A 11 1.96 12.18 -2.02
C ALA A 11 3.31 12.36 -1.33
N SER A 12 3.51 11.65 -0.24
CA SER A 12 4.74 11.65 0.57
C SER A 12 5.42 10.28 0.48
N ASP A 13 6.70 10.23 0.78
CA ASP A 13 7.49 9.00 0.90
C ASP A 13 7.75 8.60 2.36
N SER A 14 7.17 9.32 3.31
CA SER A 14 7.38 9.13 4.74
C SER A 14 6.07 9.15 5.52
N ASN A 15 6.14 8.83 6.81
CA ASN A 15 5.03 8.86 7.76
C ASN A 15 3.77 8.11 7.28
N ASN A 16 3.95 7.00 6.59
CA ASN A 16 2.86 6.22 5.98
C ASN A 16 1.95 7.06 5.05
N GLY A 17 2.50 8.12 4.46
CA GLY A 17 1.76 9.04 3.59
C GLY A 17 0.90 10.07 4.34
N ILE A 18 0.88 10.03 5.67
CA ILE A 18 0.07 10.96 6.48
C ILE A 18 0.76 12.33 6.50
N THR A 19 0.09 13.33 5.94
CA THR A 19 0.60 14.71 5.87
C THR A 19 -0.11 15.66 6.83
N ALA A 20 -1.30 15.30 7.30
CA ALA A 20 -2.08 16.10 8.25
C ALA A 20 -3.10 15.24 8.97
N PHE A 21 -3.69 15.79 10.03
CA PHE A 21 -4.88 15.25 10.69
C PHE A 21 -5.99 16.31 10.62
N ILE A 22 -7.15 15.92 10.12
CA ILE A 22 -8.26 16.84 9.85
C ILE A 22 -9.56 16.36 10.47
N ALA A 23 -10.51 17.27 10.64
CA ALA A 23 -11.83 17.00 11.23
C ALA A 23 -12.95 16.88 10.19
N ASN A 24 -12.79 17.54 9.05
CA ASN A 24 -13.81 17.54 7.98
C ASN A 24 -13.66 16.30 7.08
N THR A 25 -14.77 15.85 6.50
CA THR A 25 -14.80 14.71 5.58
C THR A 25 -15.19 15.15 4.18
N ASN A 26 -14.88 14.31 3.20
CA ASN A 26 -15.29 14.48 1.80
C ASN A 26 -15.40 13.12 1.10
N ALA A 27 -15.63 13.14 -0.21
CA ALA A 27 -15.80 11.92 -1.01
C ALA A 27 -14.55 11.02 -1.09
N SER A 28 -13.38 11.49 -0.65
CA SER A 28 -12.17 10.69 -0.60
C SER A 28 -12.05 9.80 0.63
N LEU A 29 -12.99 9.88 1.59
CA LEU A 29 -12.99 9.04 2.79
C LEU A 29 -13.00 7.57 2.40
N ASP A 30 -12.03 6.82 2.88
CA ASP A 30 -11.90 5.40 2.59
C ASP A 30 -11.10 4.68 3.69
N ARG A 31 -11.14 3.37 3.68
CA ARG A 31 -10.38 2.51 4.58
C ARG A 31 -10.01 1.21 3.89
N ASN A 32 -9.04 0.50 4.44
CA ASN A 32 -8.56 -0.78 3.90
C ASN A 32 -8.20 -0.67 2.42
N VAL A 33 -7.33 0.28 2.11
CA VAL A 33 -6.89 0.58 0.75
C VAL A 33 -5.38 0.78 0.70
N LEU A 34 -4.80 0.58 -0.48
CA LEU A 34 -3.44 0.93 -0.78
C LEU A 34 -3.44 2.31 -1.47
N GLY A 35 -2.83 3.30 -0.85
CA GLY A 35 -2.62 4.62 -1.46
C GLY A 35 -1.34 4.62 -2.28
N VAL A 36 -1.42 4.93 -3.57
CA VAL A 36 -0.28 4.95 -4.49
C VAL A 36 -0.09 6.36 -5.02
N ASN A 37 1.09 6.93 -4.80
CA ASN A 37 1.45 8.26 -5.28
C ASN A 37 1.60 8.26 -6.79
N TYR A 38 0.94 9.20 -7.46
CA TYR A 38 1.13 9.40 -8.90
C TYR A 38 1.73 10.77 -9.24
N ASN A 39 1.78 11.67 -8.27
CA ASN A 39 2.55 12.91 -8.29
C ASN A 39 3.53 12.93 -7.11
N GLY A 40 4.55 13.78 -7.17
CA GLY A 40 5.56 13.86 -6.12
C GLY A 40 6.42 12.59 -6.06
N SER A 41 6.47 11.92 -4.93
CA SER A 41 7.21 10.67 -4.73
C SER A 41 6.50 9.50 -5.43
N VAL A 42 6.62 9.47 -6.75
CA VAL A 42 5.90 8.55 -7.64
C VAL A 42 6.18 7.08 -7.30
N VAL A 43 5.13 6.25 -7.36
CA VAL A 43 5.11 4.81 -7.04
C VAL A 43 5.30 4.48 -5.56
N GLU A 44 5.73 5.41 -4.71
CA GLU A 44 5.63 5.19 -3.27
C GLU A 44 4.19 4.92 -2.89
N ASN A 45 4.00 3.94 -2.03
CA ASN A 45 2.65 3.50 -1.68
C ASN A 45 2.61 2.99 -0.24
N PHE A 46 1.45 3.16 0.38
CA PHE A 46 1.24 2.78 1.77
C PHE A 46 -0.13 2.15 1.97
N TYR A 47 -0.18 1.14 2.82
CA TYR A 47 -1.43 0.49 3.19
C TYR A 47 -2.10 1.24 4.35
N HIS A 48 -3.40 1.52 4.18
CA HIS A 48 -4.22 2.23 5.17
C HIS A 48 -5.38 1.35 5.62
N PRO A 49 -5.24 0.60 6.72
CA PRO A 49 -6.36 -0.20 7.26
C PRO A 49 -7.40 0.65 7.98
N TYR A 50 -7.08 1.87 8.35
CA TYR A 50 -7.91 2.82 9.08
C TYR A 50 -8.64 3.78 8.13
N GLU A 51 -9.67 4.45 8.64
CA GLU A 51 -10.34 5.53 7.90
C GLU A 51 -9.41 6.71 7.71
N CYS A 52 -9.33 7.21 6.49
CA CYS A 52 -8.51 8.36 6.12
C CYS A 52 -9.05 9.05 4.87
N LEU A 53 -8.58 10.25 4.65
CA LEU A 53 -8.89 11.06 3.47
C LEU A 53 -7.66 11.12 2.55
N PHE A 54 -7.88 11.32 1.26
CA PHE A 54 -6.82 11.30 0.26
C PHE A 54 -6.78 12.60 -0.54
N SER A 55 -5.56 13.07 -0.80
CA SER A 55 -5.34 14.14 -1.76
C SER A 55 -5.52 13.63 -3.20
N ASP A 56 -5.66 14.55 -4.15
CA ASP A 56 -5.77 14.21 -5.57
C ASP A 56 -4.50 13.58 -6.14
N ASP A 57 -3.37 13.72 -5.46
CA ASP A 57 -2.08 13.18 -5.88
C ASP A 57 -1.86 11.71 -5.51
N VAL A 58 -2.82 11.08 -4.82
CA VAL A 58 -2.77 9.70 -4.40
C VAL A 58 -3.95 8.92 -4.96
N LYS A 59 -3.68 7.83 -5.65
CA LYS A 59 -4.72 6.91 -6.15
C LYS A 59 -4.94 5.80 -5.14
N ARG A 60 -6.20 5.41 -4.97
CA ARG A 60 -6.61 4.34 -4.06
C ARG A 60 -6.78 3.05 -4.83
N LEU A 61 -6.09 2.00 -4.40
CA LEU A 61 -6.20 0.67 -4.97
C LEU A 61 -6.86 -0.27 -3.97
N LYS A 62 -7.87 -1.00 -4.42
CA LYS A 62 -8.53 -2.06 -3.65
C LYS A 62 -8.37 -3.40 -4.36
N ILE A 63 -8.03 -4.42 -3.61
CA ILE A 63 -8.01 -5.79 -4.12
C ILE A 63 -9.47 -6.27 -4.22
N LYS A 64 -9.84 -6.82 -5.37
CA LYS A 64 -11.22 -7.26 -5.66
C LYS A 64 -11.56 -8.63 -5.05
N SER A 65 -10.89 -9.04 -4.01
CA SER A 65 -11.12 -10.32 -3.36
C SER A 65 -11.38 -10.13 -1.87
N GLU A 66 -12.43 -10.74 -1.35
CA GLU A 66 -12.74 -10.75 0.08
C GLU A 66 -11.71 -11.56 0.89
N ARG A 67 -10.92 -12.42 0.22
CA ARG A 67 -9.85 -13.21 0.86
C ARG A 67 -8.58 -12.41 1.09
N ALA A 68 -8.46 -11.24 0.49
CA ALA A 68 -7.29 -10.39 0.60
C ALA A 68 -7.40 -9.49 1.84
N GLY A 69 -6.53 -9.70 2.79
CA GLY A 69 -6.42 -8.88 3.99
C GLY A 69 -5.15 -8.03 4.00
N LYS A 70 -4.74 -7.62 5.20
CA LYS A 70 -3.55 -6.81 5.46
C LYS A 70 -2.30 -7.33 4.74
N TYR A 71 -2.05 -8.61 4.80
CA TYR A 71 -0.83 -9.22 4.25
C TYR A 71 -0.82 -9.20 2.72
N ALA A 72 -1.96 -9.38 2.08
CA ALA A 72 -2.10 -9.24 0.63
C ALA A 72 -1.75 -7.81 0.18
N TYR A 73 -2.21 -6.80 0.91
CA TYR A 73 -1.87 -5.41 0.63
C TYR A 73 -0.38 -5.11 0.83
N LEU A 74 0.25 -5.66 1.86
CA LEU A 74 1.69 -5.51 2.09
C LEU A 74 2.51 -6.18 0.99
N PHE A 75 2.08 -7.33 0.50
CA PHE A 75 2.68 -7.98 -0.65
C PHE A 75 2.55 -7.13 -1.92
N LEU A 76 1.34 -6.66 -2.20
CA LEU A 76 1.05 -5.82 -3.35
C LEU A 76 1.86 -4.51 -3.32
N LYS A 77 1.99 -3.89 -2.14
CA LYS A 77 2.85 -2.73 -1.92
C LYS A 77 4.27 -2.97 -2.44
N THR A 78 4.87 -4.08 -2.05
CA THR A 78 6.24 -4.43 -2.44
C THR A 78 6.36 -4.66 -3.94
N VAL A 79 5.39 -5.36 -4.53
CA VAL A 79 5.37 -5.64 -5.97
C VAL A 79 5.25 -4.34 -6.78
N ILE A 80 4.40 -3.42 -6.35
CA ILE A 80 4.24 -2.11 -7.01
C ILE A 80 5.52 -1.29 -6.85
N LEU A 81 6.12 -1.28 -5.67
CA LEU A 81 7.34 -0.52 -5.41
C LEU A 81 8.51 -0.95 -6.30
N LYS A 82 8.57 -2.22 -6.66
CA LYS A 82 9.58 -2.74 -7.61
C LYS A 82 9.46 -2.12 -9.01
N GLN A 83 8.33 -1.52 -9.36
CA GLN A 83 8.15 -0.85 -10.63
C GLN A 83 8.70 0.59 -10.63
N LYS A 84 9.22 1.07 -9.50
CA LYS A 84 9.64 2.47 -9.32
C LYS A 84 10.68 2.91 -10.35
N SER A 85 11.65 2.08 -10.67
CA SER A 85 12.71 2.39 -11.64
C SER A 85 12.17 2.71 -13.04
N LYS A 86 11.05 2.11 -13.43
CA LYS A 86 10.38 2.34 -14.70
C LYS A 86 9.78 3.75 -14.82
N TYR A 87 9.47 4.38 -13.70
CA TYR A 87 8.75 5.67 -13.65
C TYR A 87 9.63 6.82 -13.17
N GLN A 88 10.95 6.68 -13.30
CA GLN A 88 11.92 7.74 -13.02
C GLN A 88 12.15 8.62 -14.26
N TYR A 89 12.75 9.79 -14.04
CA TYR A 89 13.22 10.68 -15.10
C TYR A 89 12.13 11.16 -16.09
N GLY A 90 10.97 11.62 -15.55
CA GLY A 90 9.91 12.21 -16.35
C GLY A 90 8.87 11.23 -16.90
N TYR A 91 9.07 9.94 -16.75
CA TYR A 91 8.06 8.94 -17.08
C TYR A 91 7.12 8.76 -15.90
N LYS A 92 6.11 9.61 -15.80
CA LYS A 92 5.21 9.67 -14.65
C LYS A 92 4.29 8.44 -14.56
N PHE A 93 4.03 8.02 -13.32
CA PHE A 93 3.07 6.97 -13.00
C PHE A 93 1.66 7.57 -12.87
N ASN A 94 1.12 8.08 -13.98
CA ASN A 94 -0.22 8.66 -14.02
C ASN A 94 -1.32 7.57 -14.00
N ALA A 95 -2.57 7.99 -13.88
CA ALA A 95 -3.71 7.07 -13.77
C ALA A 95 -3.82 6.09 -14.96
N GLU A 96 -3.53 6.54 -16.18
CA GLU A 96 -3.57 5.67 -17.37
C GLU A 96 -2.47 4.62 -17.35
N ARG A 97 -1.26 5.01 -17.00
CA ARG A 97 -0.12 4.10 -16.89
C ARG A 97 -0.31 3.11 -15.74
N MET A 98 -0.90 3.58 -14.64
CA MET A 98 -1.25 2.72 -13.51
C MET A 98 -2.24 1.63 -13.91
N LYS A 99 -3.28 1.97 -14.67
CA LYS A 99 -4.25 0.99 -15.19
C LYS A 99 -3.62 -0.04 -16.12
N LYS A 100 -2.60 0.35 -16.86
CA LYS A 100 -1.89 -0.53 -17.80
C LYS A 100 -0.71 -1.29 -17.19
N GLN A 101 -0.32 -0.93 -15.96
CA GLN A 101 0.80 -1.60 -15.29
C GLN A 101 0.43 -3.04 -14.96
N LYS A 102 1.18 -3.97 -15.52
CA LYS A 102 1.07 -5.40 -15.20
C LYS A 102 2.02 -5.74 -14.07
N ILE A 103 1.56 -6.59 -13.19
CA ILE A 103 2.36 -7.16 -12.09
C ILE A 103 2.23 -8.67 -12.11
N LEU A 104 3.25 -9.35 -11.59
CA LEU A 104 3.24 -10.80 -11.47
C LEU A 104 2.77 -11.19 -10.07
N LEU A 105 1.77 -12.04 -10.01
CA LEU A 105 1.25 -12.59 -8.77
C LEU A 105 1.24 -14.11 -8.83
N PRO A 106 1.46 -14.82 -7.70
CA PRO A 106 1.20 -16.25 -7.63
C PRO A 106 -0.25 -16.56 -7.99
N VAL A 107 -0.45 -17.64 -8.71
CA VAL A 107 -1.80 -18.08 -9.10
C VAL A 107 -2.12 -19.42 -8.47
N ASN A 108 -3.41 -19.65 -8.22
CA ASN A 108 -3.94 -20.94 -7.75
C ASN A 108 -4.23 -21.88 -8.93
N THR A 109 -4.82 -23.04 -8.63
CA THR A 109 -5.17 -24.06 -9.63
C THR A 109 -6.20 -23.57 -10.65
N ASP A 110 -7.01 -22.57 -10.30
CA ASP A 110 -8.01 -21.94 -11.18
C ASP A 110 -7.46 -20.79 -12.01
N ASN A 111 -6.14 -20.60 -11.98
CA ASN A 111 -5.42 -19.52 -12.68
C ASN A 111 -5.87 -18.11 -12.21
N GLN A 112 -6.27 -17.99 -10.96
CA GLN A 112 -6.60 -16.73 -10.30
C GLN A 112 -5.52 -16.37 -9.28
N PRO A 113 -5.35 -15.08 -8.92
CA PRO A 113 -4.40 -14.71 -7.89
C PRO A 113 -4.63 -15.49 -6.59
N ASP A 114 -3.57 -16.10 -6.08
CA ASP A 114 -3.63 -16.95 -4.88
C ASP A 114 -3.47 -16.10 -3.62
N TRP A 115 -4.50 -15.31 -3.31
CA TRP A 115 -4.49 -14.41 -2.15
C TRP A 115 -4.31 -15.16 -0.82
N GLU A 116 -4.84 -16.36 -0.71
CA GLU A 116 -4.72 -17.18 0.49
C GLU A 116 -3.26 -17.57 0.75
N ASN A 117 -2.56 -18.02 -0.28
CA ASN A 117 -1.14 -18.37 -0.18
C ASN A 117 -0.27 -17.11 0.05
N ILE A 118 -0.60 -16.00 -0.58
CA ILE A 118 0.08 -14.72 -0.36
C ILE A 118 -0.06 -14.30 1.11
N GLU A 119 -1.26 -14.37 1.68
CA GLU A 119 -1.51 -14.06 3.09
C GLU A 119 -0.64 -14.94 4.01
N ARG A 120 -0.63 -16.24 3.76
CA ARG A 120 0.12 -17.22 4.55
C ARG A 120 1.63 -16.99 4.48
N TYR A 121 2.12 -16.72 3.28
CA TYR A 121 3.53 -16.42 3.02
C TYR A 121 3.99 -15.16 3.76
N MET A 122 3.21 -14.10 3.71
CA MET A 122 3.52 -12.84 4.40
C MET A 122 3.44 -12.97 5.91
N GLN A 123 2.51 -13.75 6.44
CA GLN A 123 2.45 -14.07 7.86
C GLN A 123 3.71 -14.83 8.32
N GLN A 124 4.20 -15.75 7.51
CA GLN A 124 5.43 -16.49 7.78
C GLN A 124 6.63 -15.55 7.85
N ILE A 125 6.77 -14.63 6.91
CA ILE A 125 7.85 -13.63 6.90
C ILE A 125 7.80 -12.76 8.16
N GLU A 126 6.62 -12.27 8.53
CA GLU A 126 6.45 -11.46 9.74
C GLU A 126 6.88 -12.22 10.99
N LEU A 127 6.44 -13.47 11.13
CA LEU A 127 6.81 -14.33 12.25
C LEU A 127 8.33 -14.52 12.33
N GLU A 128 8.97 -14.81 11.21
CA GLU A 128 10.44 -14.98 11.14
C GLU A 128 11.15 -13.70 11.56
N LYS A 129 10.68 -12.54 11.12
CA LYS A 129 11.25 -11.24 11.51
C LYS A 129 11.11 -10.97 13.01
N ILE A 130 9.96 -11.27 13.59
CA ILE A 130 9.71 -11.12 15.02
C ILE A 130 10.62 -12.05 15.82
N VAL A 131 10.73 -13.30 15.42
CA VAL A 131 11.61 -14.30 16.10
C VAL A 131 13.06 -13.85 16.06
N CYS A 132 13.57 -13.39 14.91
CA CYS A 132 14.92 -12.87 14.78
C CYS A 132 15.15 -11.67 15.70
N TYR A 133 14.21 -10.75 15.77
CA TYR A 133 14.29 -9.57 16.63
C TYR A 133 14.36 -9.98 18.12
N LEU A 134 13.48 -10.87 18.55
CA LEU A 134 13.45 -11.33 19.94
C LEU A 134 14.74 -12.05 20.33
N LYS A 135 15.28 -12.90 19.46
CA LYS A 135 16.57 -13.56 19.68
C LYS A 135 17.70 -12.55 19.83
N SER A 136 17.75 -11.52 18.99
CA SER A 136 18.78 -10.48 19.07
C SER A 136 18.72 -9.70 20.39
N LYS A 137 17.53 -9.51 20.94
CA LYS A 137 17.34 -8.84 22.24
C LYS A 137 17.74 -9.71 23.43
N HIS A 138 17.57 -11.03 23.34
CA HIS A 138 17.94 -11.94 24.42
C HIS A 138 19.44 -12.15 24.55
N TYR A 139 20.18 -12.03 23.44
CA TYR A 139 21.62 -12.29 23.40
C TYR A 139 22.48 -11.02 23.34
N SER A 140 21.84 -9.87 23.45
CA SER A 140 22.54 -8.57 23.45
C SER A 140 23.01 -8.16 24.83
#